data_42ba5584d672a8a33ae546d5d331303b
#
_entry.id   42ba5584d672a8a33ae546d5d331303b
#
_cell.length_a   1.000
_cell.length_b   1.000
_cell.length_c   1.000
_cell.angle_alpha   90.00
_cell.angle_beta   90.00
_cell.angle_gamma   90.00
#
_symmetry.space_group_name_H-M   'P 1'
#
loop_
_entity.id
_entity.type
_entity.pdbx_description
1 polymer ?
#
loop_
_entity_poly.entity_id
_entity_poly.type
_entity_poly.pdbx_seq_one_letter_code
_entity_poly.pdbx_strand_id
1 'polypeptide(L)'
;CAGSGSDKSSDAKESYTIGIEQFAEHDSLDNCREGFLQGLEEEGIKEGDNLKVETKNAAADMGTAGQISDSFVSDKVDLICAIATPSAQSAYNAAMDAGIPVIYTAVTDPVAAELASEDGTPAGEVTGTSDKLPVEEQLKMIREMLPQAKTIGIMYTTSEANSVSAIKEYEGLVGKYDFELVTKGIATTADVSLAADDLLSKVDCITNLTDNTVVASLPTILEKANDKKIP
;
A
#
# COMPACT_ATOMS: atom_id res chain seq x y z
N CYS A 1 12.11 11.51 59.44
CA CYS A 1 12.15 12.25 58.15
C CYS A 1 11.62 11.33 57.09
N ALA A 2 10.35 11.57 56.70
CA ALA A 2 9.66 10.84 55.68
C ALA A 2 10.08 11.39 54.30
N GLY A 3 10.65 10.53 53.47
CA GLY A 3 10.86 10.80 52.03
C GLY A 3 9.64 10.39 51.24
N SER A 4 8.89 11.39 50.78
CA SER A 4 7.77 11.20 49.88
C SER A 4 8.32 10.91 48.49
N GLY A 5 8.25 9.65 48.05
CA GLY A 5 8.43 9.26 46.69
C GLY A 5 7.20 9.66 45.91
N SER A 6 7.33 10.64 45.02
CA SER A 6 6.29 10.93 44.07
C SER A 6 6.30 9.85 42.98
N ASP A 7 5.39 8.90 43.10
CA ASP A 7 4.95 8.07 41.98
C ASP A 7 4.42 8.99 40.87
N LYS A 8 5.17 9.12 39.78
CA LYS A 8 4.63 9.54 38.51
C LYS A 8 3.86 8.34 37.95
N SER A 9 2.59 8.22 38.31
CA SER A 9 1.67 7.42 37.51
C SER A 9 1.62 8.07 36.12
N SER A 10 2.21 7.42 35.15
CA SER A 10 1.87 7.69 33.75
C SER A 10 0.37 7.41 33.63
N ASP A 11 -0.43 8.43 33.34
CA ASP A 11 -1.82 8.26 32.90
C ASP A 11 -1.82 7.49 31.58
N ALA A 12 -1.66 6.17 31.66
CA ALA A 12 -1.90 5.30 30.54
C ALA A 12 -3.42 5.35 30.26
N LYS A 13 -3.81 5.70 29.06
CA LYS A 13 -5.21 5.70 28.63
C LYS A 13 -5.79 4.31 28.87
N GLU A 14 -6.91 4.21 29.56
CA GLU A 14 -7.53 2.91 29.89
C GLU A 14 -8.07 2.18 28.66
N SER A 15 -8.37 2.90 27.57
CA SER A 15 -8.85 2.33 26.31
C SER A 15 -8.49 3.19 25.11
N TYR A 16 -8.30 2.55 23.95
CA TYR A 16 -7.97 3.18 22.68
C TYR A 16 -9.05 2.91 21.65
N THR A 17 -9.22 3.85 20.73
CA THR A 17 -10.03 3.66 19.52
C THR A 17 -9.14 3.84 18.30
N ILE A 18 -9.03 2.82 17.45
CA ILE A 18 -8.21 2.84 16.24
C ILE A 18 -9.13 2.68 15.02
N GLY A 19 -8.99 3.60 14.06
CA GLY A 19 -9.55 3.45 12.72
C GLY A 19 -8.56 2.70 11.83
N ILE A 20 -9.00 1.63 11.19
CA ILE A 20 -8.22 0.94 10.15
C ILE A 20 -8.84 1.21 8.80
N GLU A 21 -8.09 1.89 7.94
CA GLU A 21 -8.45 2.13 6.55
C GLU A 21 -7.65 1.23 5.63
N GLN A 22 -8.31 0.28 4.97
CA GLN A 22 -7.72 -0.60 3.97
C GLN A 22 -8.17 -0.16 2.58
N PHE A 23 -7.23 0.06 1.65
CA PHE A 23 -7.56 0.62 0.34
C PHE A 23 -8.36 -0.34 -0.54
N ALA A 24 -7.97 -1.61 -0.59
CA ALA A 24 -8.61 -2.63 -1.41
C ALA A 24 -8.71 -3.96 -0.66
N GLU A 25 -9.57 -4.85 -1.16
CA GLU A 25 -9.73 -6.18 -0.60
C GLU A 25 -8.91 -7.18 -1.42
N HIS A 26 -7.81 -7.63 -0.86
CA HIS A 26 -7.00 -8.75 -1.34
C HIS A 26 -6.07 -9.26 -0.24
N ASP A 27 -5.65 -10.52 -0.36
CA ASP A 27 -4.93 -11.27 0.69
C ASP A 27 -3.72 -10.53 1.27
N SER A 28 -2.97 -9.80 0.42
CA SER A 28 -1.76 -9.10 0.89
C SER A 28 -2.09 -7.97 1.88
N LEU A 29 -3.16 -7.19 1.63
CA LEU A 29 -3.59 -6.14 2.55
C LEU A 29 -4.34 -6.70 3.76
N ASP A 30 -5.07 -7.80 3.59
CA ASP A 30 -5.69 -8.51 4.72
C ASP A 30 -4.63 -9.00 5.71
N ASN A 31 -3.55 -9.59 5.21
CA ASN A 31 -2.41 -10.00 6.03
C ASN A 31 -1.74 -8.82 6.75
N CYS A 32 -1.65 -7.65 6.12
CA CYS A 32 -1.14 -6.44 6.77
C CYS A 32 -2.03 -6.01 7.94
N ARG A 33 -3.36 -6.02 7.75
CA ARG A 33 -4.32 -5.70 8.80
C ARG A 33 -4.23 -6.68 9.97
N GLU A 34 -4.23 -7.97 9.67
CA GLU A 34 -4.14 -9.02 10.68
C GLU A 34 -2.83 -8.93 11.46
N GLY A 35 -1.70 -8.72 10.76
CA GLY A 35 -0.40 -8.54 11.40
C GLY A 35 -0.33 -7.32 12.30
N PHE A 36 -0.96 -6.20 11.91
CA PHE A 36 -1.05 -5.02 12.76
C PHE A 36 -1.82 -5.30 14.05
N LEU A 37 -2.99 -5.95 13.95
CA LEU A 37 -3.80 -6.30 15.11
C LEU A 37 -3.09 -7.33 16.01
N GLN A 38 -2.42 -8.32 15.43
CA GLN A 38 -1.63 -9.28 16.19
C GLN A 38 -0.50 -8.59 16.96
N GLY A 39 0.22 -7.65 16.31
CA GLY A 39 1.28 -6.90 16.98
C GLY A 39 0.76 -6.08 18.16
N LEU A 40 -0.40 -5.46 18.05
CA LEU A 40 -1.04 -4.77 19.19
C LEU A 40 -1.40 -5.73 20.31
N GLU A 41 -1.92 -6.92 19.98
CA GLU A 41 -2.26 -7.92 21.00
C GLU A 41 -1.02 -8.43 21.76
N GLU A 42 0.09 -8.63 21.06
CA GLU A 42 1.37 -9.04 21.66
C GLU A 42 1.90 -7.98 22.65
N GLU A 43 1.62 -6.71 22.40
CA GLU A 43 1.94 -5.58 23.31
C GLU A 43 0.87 -5.34 24.39
N GLY A 44 -0.14 -6.19 24.48
CA GLY A 44 -1.18 -6.12 25.52
C GLY A 44 -2.33 -5.15 25.19
N ILE A 45 -2.42 -4.70 23.93
CA ILE A 45 -3.52 -3.85 23.43
C ILE A 45 -4.48 -4.74 22.65
N LYS A 46 -5.61 -5.09 23.29
CA LYS A 46 -6.52 -6.13 22.77
C LYS A 46 -7.91 -5.60 22.46
N GLU A 47 -8.44 -6.00 21.33
CA GLU A 47 -9.82 -5.71 20.97
C GLU A 47 -10.79 -6.35 21.97
N GLY A 48 -11.77 -5.56 22.43
CA GLY A 48 -12.74 -5.96 23.44
C GLY A 48 -12.29 -5.77 24.89
N ASP A 49 -10.99 -5.60 25.16
CA ASP A 49 -10.47 -5.28 26.49
C ASP A 49 -10.20 -3.77 26.62
N ASN A 50 -9.13 -3.29 25.97
CA ASN A 50 -8.69 -1.91 26.03
C ASN A 50 -8.55 -1.27 24.64
N LEU A 51 -9.02 -1.95 23.59
CA LEU A 51 -8.99 -1.51 22.22
C LEU A 51 -10.38 -1.64 21.56
N LYS A 52 -10.83 -0.56 20.95
CA LYS A 52 -11.92 -0.56 19.97
C LYS A 52 -11.35 -0.35 18.59
N VAL A 53 -11.67 -1.23 17.66
CA VAL A 53 -11.25 -1.15 16.26
C VAL A 53 -12.44 -0.86 15.37
N GLU A 54 -12.27 0.07 14.45
CA GLU A 54 -13.22 0.32 13.36
C GLU A 54 -12.49 0.14 12.04
N THR A 55 -12.83 -0.92 11.31
CA THR A 55 -12.21 -1.26 10.02
C THR A 55 -13.13 -0.87 8.87
N LYS A 56 -12.61 -0.11 7.91
CA LYS A 56 -13.30 0.28 6.68
C LYS A 56 -12.43 -0.01 5.45
N ASN A 57 -13.09 -0.39 4.35
CA ASN A 57 -12.44 -0.69 3.08
C ASN A 57 -12.87 0.33 2.01
N ALA A 58 -11.89 0.90 1.32
CA ALA A 58 -12.13 1.93 0.31
C ALA A 58 -12.55 1.36 -1.07
N ALA A 59 -12.54 0.04 -1.24
CA ALA A 59 -12.89 -0.64 -2.48
C ALA A 59 -12.11 -0.14 -3.71
N ALA A 60 -10.83 0.19 -3.52
CA ALA A 60 -9.93 0.76 -4.52
C ALA A 60 -10.42 2.11 -5.11
N ASP A 61 -11.20 2.88 -4.33
CA ASP A 61 -11.72 4.18 -4.73
C ASP A 61 -11.17 5.31 -3.83
N MET A 62 -10.46 6.27 -4.45
CA MET A 62 -9.84 7.39 -3.73
C MET A 62 -10.85 8.30 -3.03
N GLY A 63 -12.03 8.49 -3.61
CA GLY A 63 -13.08 9.30 -3.02
C GLY A 63 -13.64 8.66 -1.75
N THR A 64 -13.84 7.35 -1.79
CA THR A 64 -14.25 6.54 -0.63
C THR A 64 -13.17 6.55 0.45
N ALA A 65 -11.89 6.42 0.09
CA ALA A 65 -10.77 6.54 1.04
C ALA A 65 -10.80 7.89 1.78
N GLY A 66 -10.95 9.00 1.06
CA GLY A 66 -11.09 10.32 1.68
C GLY A 66 -12.27 10.40 2.65
N GLN A 67 -13.44 9.87 2.28
CA GLN A 67 -14.62 9.85 3.16
C GLN A 67 -14.41 9.01 4.42
N ILE A 68 -13.72 7.88 4.31
CA ILE A 68 -13.37 7.02 5.45
C ILE A 68 -12.45 7.78 6.40
N SER A 69 -11.39 8.39 5.88
CA SER A 69 -10.44 9.17 6.66
C SER A 69 -11.14 10.34 7.40
N ASP A 70 -11.99 11.10 6.70
CA ASP A 70 -12.79 12.18 7.30
C ASP A 70 -13.72 11.67 8.42
N SER A 71 -14.31 10.49 8.24
CA SER A 71 -15.14 9.84 9.26
C SER A 71 -14.32 9.53 10.52
N PHE A 72 -13.14 8.94 10.40
CA PHE A 72 -12.27 8.66 11.55
C PHE A 72 -11.84 9.92 12.30
N VAL A 73 -11.58 11.01 11.57
CA VAL A 73 -11.29 12.32 12.20
C VAL A 73 -12.50 12.84 12.95
N SER A 74 -13.69 12.75 12.35
CA SER A 74 -14.96 13.18 13.00
C SER A 74 -15.26 12.36 14.25
N ASP A 75 -14.96 11.06 14.23
CA ASP A 75 -15.16 10.13 15.34
C ASP A 75 -14.06 10.25 16.40
N LYS A 76 -13.04 11.09 16.15
CA LYS A 76 -11.93 11.37 17.05
C LYS A 76 -11.20 10.10 17.51
N VAL A 77 -10.89 9.24 16.57
CA VAL A 77 -10.07 8.05 16.85
C VAL A 77 -8.70 8.47 17.40
N ASP A 78 -8.08 7.62 18.18
CA ASP A 78 -6.77 7.92 18.80
C ASP A 78 -5.61 7.74 17.82
N LEU A 79 -5.81 6.91 16.80
CA LEU A 79 -4.84 6.60 15.75
C LEU A 79 -5.56 6.08 14.52
N ILE A 80 -5.02 6.38 13.35
CA ILE A 80 -5.44 5.75 12.08
C ILE A 80 -4.33 4.82 11.61
N CYS A 81 -4.66 3.54 11.40
CA CYS A 81 -3.84 2.60 10.66
C CYS A 81 -4.28 2.61 9.21
N ALA A 82 -3.40 3.06 8.33
CA ALA A 82 -3.68 3.17 6.90
C ALA A 82 -2.92 2.10 6.10
N ILE A 83 -3.65 1.25 5.39
CA ILE A 83 -3.10 0.11 4.67
C ILE A 83 -3.12 0.38 3.17
N ALA A 84 -1.96 0.45 2.57
CA ALA A 84 -1.60 0.86 1.22
C ALA A 84 -1.43 2.38 1.03
N THR A 85 -0.66 2.75 0.01
CA THR A 85 -0.28 4.15 -0.28
C THR A 85 -1.47 5.10 -0.41
N PRO A 86 -2.54 4.78 -1.17
CA PRO A 86 -3.67 5.71 -1.29
C PRO A 86 -4.40 5.97 0.02
N SER A 87 -4.58 4.94 0.86
CA SER A 87 -5.15 5.10 2.21
C SER A 87 -4.25 5.92 3.13
N ALA A 88 -2.94 5.71 3.05
CA ALA A 88 -1.99 6.49 3.86
C ALA A 88 -2.01 7.97 3.50
N GLN A 89 -2.09 8.30 2.21
CA GLN A 89 -2.22 9.69 1.74
C GLN A 89 -3.55 10.31 2.19
N SER A 90 -4.66 9.59 2.04
CA SER A 90 -5.99 10.07 2.47
C SER A 90 -6.04 10.30 3.98
N ALA A 91 -5.57 9.32 4.76
CA ALA A 91 -5.56 9.39 6.21
C ALA A 91 -4.70 10.55 6.73
N TYR A 92 -3.49 10.71 6.20
CA TYR A 92 -2.60 11.80 6.61
C TYR A 92 -3.19 13.16 6.25
N ASN A 93 -3.70 13.34 5.05
CA ASN A 93 -4.32 14.59 4.62
C ASN A 93 -5.52 15.00 5.48
N ALA A 94 -6.35 14.04 5.89
CA ALA A 94 -7.50 14.30 6.76
C ALA A 94 -7.09 14.56 8.22
N ALA A 95 -6.08 13.84 8.72
CA ALA A 95 -5.72 13.80 10.14
C ALA A 95 -4.72 14.89 10.57
N MET A 96 -3.94 15.46 9.64
CA MET A 96 -2.82 16.37 9.94
C MET A 96 -3.25 17.59 10.78
N ASP A 97 -4.38 18.22 10.45
CA ASP A 97 -4.89 19.38 11.19
C ASP A 97 -5.61 19.00 12.50
N ALA A 98 -6.03 17.75 12.61
CA ALA A 98 -6.67 17.21 13.82
C ALA A 98 -5.66 16.70 14.86
N GLY A 99 -4.39 16.56 14.50
CA GLY A 99 -3.34 16.02 15.35
C GLY A 99 -3.54 14.53 15.70
N ILE A 100 -4.23 13.78 14.82
CA ILE A 100 -4.38 12.34 14.96
C ILE A 100 -3.21 11.65 14.26
N PRO A 101 -2.41 10.82 14.96
CA PRO A 101 -1.29 10.13 14.35
C PRO A 101 -1.76 9.08 13.35
N VAL A 102 -0.98 8.93 12.28
CA VAL A 102 -1.20 7.93 11.24
C VAL A 102 -0.05 6.95 11.21
N ILE A 103 -0.34 5.67 11.29
CA ILE A 103 0.62 4.60 11.04
C ILE A 103 0.22 3.89 9.76
N TYR A 104 1.15 3.85 8.79
CA TYR A 104 0.90 3.16 7.53
C TYR A 104 1.65 1.83 7.45
N THR A 105 1.13 0.92 6.64
CA THR A 105 1.81 -0.28 6.17
C THR A 105 1.53 -0.47 4.68
N ALA A 106 2.36 -1.25 4.00
CA ALA A 106 2.28 -1.46 2.55
C ALA A 106 2.33 -0.12 1.76
N VAL A 107 3.26 0.76 2.10
CA VAL A 107 3.55 1.99 1.35
C VAL A 107 4.88 1.82 0.62
N THR A 108 4.83 1.71 -0.70
CA THR A 108 5.99 1.36 -1.52
C THR A 108 7.04 2.47 -1.52
N ASP A 109 6.62 3.72 -1.65
CA ASP A 109 7.50 4.89 -1.71
C ASP A 109 6.90 6.04 -0.88
N PRO A 110 7.26 6.15 0.40
CA PRO A 110 6.76 7.22 1.27
C PRO A 110 7.11 8.63 0.81
N VAL A 111 8.23 8.79 0.07
CA VAL A 111 8.64 10.10 -0.47
C VAL A 111 7.76 10.50 -1.64
N ALA A 112 7.56 9.60 -2.61
CA ALA A 112 6.65 9.84 -3.72
C ALA A 112 5.18 10.01 -3.27
N ALA A 113 4.82 9.41 -2.12
CA ALA A 113 3.51 9.57 -1.49
C ALA A 113 3.37 10.86 -0.65
N GLU A 114 4.43 11.67 -0.52
CA GLU A 114 4.47 12.89 0.29
C GLU A 114 4.25 12.63 1.80
N LEU A 115 4.59 11.43 2.28
CA LEU A 115 4.51 11.03 3.68
C LEU A 115 5.86 11.19 4.42
N ALA A 116 6.94 11.34 3.67
CA ALA A 116 8.28 11.57 4.19
C ALA A 116 9.11 12.40 3.21
N SER A 117 10.15 13.05 3.73
CA SER A 117 11.18 13.71 2.94
C SER A 117 12.21 12.71 2.41
N GLU A 118 13.07 13.13 1.45
CA GLU A 118 14.10 12.28 0.85
C GLU A 118 15.12 11.71 1.89
N ASP A 119 15.32 12.40 3.00
CA ASP A 119 16.17 11.95 4.11
C ASP A 119 15.47 10.98 5.08
N GLY A 120 14.21 10.62 4.79
CA GLY A 120 13.38 9.74 5.61
C GLY A 120 12.66 10.41 6.77
N THR A 121 12.77 11.75 6.92
CA THR A 121 12.03 12.47 7.95
C THR A 121 10.53 12.43 7.65
N PRO A 122 9.67 12.02 8.60
CA PRO A 122 8.22 12.05 8.42
C PRO A 122 7.69 13.44 8.09
N ALA A 123 6.67 13.52 7.26
CA ALA A 123 6.04 14.78 6.88
C ALA A 123 5.29 15.47 8.04
N GLY A 124 4.96 14.73 9.09
CA GLY A 124 4.27 15.17 10.30
C GLY A 124 4.02 14.00 11.23
N GLU A 125 2.83 13.94 11.83
CA GLU A 125 2.40 12.84 12.71
C GLU A 125 2.05 11.58 11.90
N VAL A 126 2.98 11.15 11.03
CA VAL A 126 2.81 10.00 10.13
C VAL A 126 4.09 9.20 10.02
N THR A 127 4.00 7.87 10.19
CA THR A 127 5.13 6.95 10.03
C THR A 127 4.61 5.54 9.69
N GLY A 128 5.50 4.62 9.38
CA GLY A 128 5.08 3.24 9.10
C GLY A 128 6.16 2.38 8.46
N THR A 129 5.71 1.36 7.72
CA THR A 129 6.56 0.38 7.06
C THR A 129 6.39 0.43 5.55
N SER A 130 7.51 0.28 4.82
CA SER A 130 7.53 0.26 3.36
C SER A 130 7.62 -1.18 2.83
N ASP A 131 6.96 -1.40 1.70
CA ASP A 131 7.03 -2.63 0.90
C ASP A 131 7.73 -2.37 -0.46
N LYS A 132 8.75 -1.54 -0.46
CA LYS A 132 9.50 -1.17 -1.68
C LYS A 132 9.89 -2.39 -2.50
N LEU A 133 9.55 -2.37 -3.80
CA LEU A 133 9.90 -3.43 -4.73
C LEU A 133 11.41 -3.45 -5.04
N PRO A 134 12.05 -4.63 -5.03
CA PRO A 134 13.43 -4.79 -5.47
C PRO A 134 13.47 -4.90 -7.01
N VAL A 135 13.18 -3.80 -7.71
CA VAL A 135 13.00 -3.78 -9.18
C VAL A 135 14.19 -4.36 -9.93
N GLU A 136 15.42 -4.01 -9.54
CA GLU A 136 16.61 -4.52 -10.21
C GLU A 136 16.75 -6.04 -10.06
N GLU A 137 16.46 -6.58 -8.88
CA GLU A 137 16.49 -8.03 -8.63
C GLU A 137 15.38 -8.76 -9.39
N GLN A 138 14.21 -8.15 -9.53
CA GLN A 138 13.14 -8.70 -10.37
C GLN A 138 13.55 -8.77 -11.84
N LEU A 139 14.18 -7.71 -12.37
CA LEU A 139 14.70 -7.71 -13.76
C LEU A 139 15.77 -8.77 -13.98
N LYS A 140 16.68 -8.97 -13.03
CA LYS A 140 17.68 -10.05 -13.08
C LYS A 140 17.00 -11.41 -13.13
N MET A 141 16.06 -11.66 -12.23
CA MET A 141 15.31 -12.92 -12.17
C MET A 141 14.56 -13.18 -13.50
N ILE A 142 13.85 -12.19 -14.03
CA ILE A 142 13.13 -12.33 -15.31
C ILE A 142 14.11 -12.66 -16.43
N ARG A 143 15.27 -12.01 -16.50
CA ARG A 143 16.30 -12.30 -17.52
C ARG A 143 16.85 -13.73 -17.42
N GLU A 144 17.06 -14.22 -16.20
CA GLU A 144 17.52 -15.61 -15.98
C GLU A 144 16.46 -16.63 -16.38
N MET A 145 15.19 -16.39 -16.03
CA MET A 145 14.09 -17.30 -16.34
C MET A 145 13.70 -17.27 -17.82
N LEU A 146 13.80 -16.12 -18.47
CA LEU A 146 13.35 -15.87 -19.83
C LEU A 146 14.47 -15.23 -20.67
N PRO A 147 15.54 -15.98 -20.97
CA PRO A 147 16.75 -15.42 -21.63
C PRO A 147 16.49 -14.88 -23.05
N GLN A 148 15.40 -15.27 -23.69
CA GLN A 148 15.03 -14.82 -25.04
C GLN A 148 13.98 -13.69 -25.07
N ALA A 149 13.35 -13.37 -23.91
CA ALA A 149 12.35 -12.31 -23.84
C ALA A 149 13.00 -10.93 -24.13
N LYS A 150 12.28 -10.10 -24.86
CA LYS A 150 12.72 -8.74 -25.21
C LYS A 150 11.83 -7.68 -24.58
N THR A 151 10.55 -7.97 -24.42
CA THR A 151 9.56 -7.01 -23.95
C THR A 151 8.93 -7.47 -22.63
N ILE A 152 8.88 -6.56 -21.65
CA ILE A 152 8.18 -6.77 -20.37
C ILE A 152 6.96 -5.86 -20.35
N GLY A 153 5.81 -6.43 -20.04
CA GLY A 153 4.55 -5.71 -19.84
C GLY A 153 4.30 -5.42 -18.36
N ILE A 154 3.88 -4.21 -18.07
CA ILE A 154 3.39 -3.83 -16.73
C ILE A 154 2.06 -3.09 -16.88
N MET A 155 1.01 -3.62 -16.22
CA MET A 155 -0.23 -2.88 -16.01
C MET A 155 -0.14 -2.12 -14.70
N TYR A 156 -0.63 -0.88 -14.67
CA TYR A 156 -0.59 -0.08 -13.47
C TYR A 156 -1.76 0.91 -13.39
N THR A 157 -2.14 1.28 -12.18
CA THR A 157 -3.17 2.28 -11.91
C THR A 157 -2.55 3.67 -11.90
N THR A 158 -3.03 4.54 -12.77
CA THR A 158 -2.43 5.87 -12.99
C THR A 158 -2.60 6.83 -11.81
N SER A 159 -3.55 6.59 -10.92
CA SER A 159 -3.80 7.36 -9.71
C SER A 159 -3.05 6.83 -8.47
N GLU A 160 -2.41 5.68 -8.54
CA GLU A 160 -1.63 5.13 -7.43
C GLU A 160 -0.16 5.61 -7.49
N ALA A 161 0.25 6.46 -6.54
CA ALA A 161 1.61 7.03 -6.50
C ALA A 161 2.70 5.96 -6.36
N ASN A 162 2.43 4.86 -5.63
CA ASN A 162 3.29 3.68 -5.53
C ASN A 162 3.58 3.07 -6.91
N SER A 163 2.56 2.93 -7.75
CA SER A 163 2.69 2.33 -9.08
C SER A 163 3.43 3.26 -10.04
N VAL A 164 3.12 4.56 -10.01
CA VAL A 164 3.82 5.56 -10.83
C VAL A 164 5.31 5.65 -10.47
N SER A 165 5.65 5.58 -9.18
CA SER A 165 7.05 5.56 -8.71
C SER A 165 7.77 4.30 -9.19
N ALA A 166 7.16 3.11 -9.05
CA ALA A 166 7.73 1.86 -9.50
C ALA A 166 7.96 1.82 -11.04
N ILE A 167 7.01 2.32 -11.84
CA ILE A 167 7.17 2.43 -13.30
C ILE A 167 8.41 3.26 -13.66
N LYS A 168 8.62 4.40 -13.01
CA LYS A 168 9.83 5.22 -13.24
C LYS A 168 11.12 4.47 -12.95
N GLU A 169 11.14 3.66 -11.89
CA GLU A 169 12.30 2.83 -11.55
C GLU A 169 12.54 1.75 -12.62
N TYR A 170 11.48 1.08 -13.09
CA TYR A 170 11.56 0.15 -14.22
C TYR A 170 12.08 0.81 -15.49
N GLU A 171 11.54 1.96 -15.88
CA GLU A 171 11.99 2.74 -17.05
C GLU A 171 13.49 3.06 -16.99
N GLY A 172 14.01 3.37 -15.81
CA GLY A 172 15.44 3.64 -15.60
C GLY A 172 16.35 2.42 -15.68
N LEU A 173 15.82 1.21 -15.49
CA LEU A 173 16.62 -0.01 -15.32
C LEU A 173 16.46 -1.06 -16.44
N VAL A 174 15.31 -1.11 -17.13
CA VAL A 174 14.99 -2.18 -18.10
C VAL A 174 16.05 -2.31 -19.21
N GLY A 175 16.58 -1.19 -19.72
CA GLY A 175 17.61 -1.18 -20.75
C GLY A 175 18.92 -1.82 -20.33
N LYS A 176 19.27 -1.78 -19.03
CA LYS A 176 20.45 -2.44 -18.47
C LYS A 176 20.40 -3.96 -18.59
N TYR A 177 19.19 -4.50 -18.67
CA TYR A 177 18.94 -5.93 -18.80
C TYR A 177 18.42 -6.33 -20.18
N ASP A 178 18.64 -5.49 -21.20
CA ASP A 178 18.23 -5.71 -22.58
C ASP A 178 16.72 -5.97 -22.75
N PHE A 179 15.89 -5.27 -21.96
CA PHE A 179 14.44 -5.28 -22.11
C PHE A 179 13.90 -3.94 -22.61
N GLU A 180 12.81 -4.03 -23.33
CA GLU A 180 11.91 -2.91 -23.60
C GLU A 180 10.70 -3.00 -22.67
N LEU A 181 10.29 -1.86 -22.09
CA LEU A 181 9.13 -1.79 -21.21
C LEU A 181 7.90 -1.36 -22.01
N VAL A 182 6.82 -2.12 -21.87
CA VAL A 182 5.49 -1.76 -22.37
C VAL A 182 4.55 -1.59 -21.20
N THR A 183 4.09 -0.38 -20.97
CA THR A 183 3.18 -0.08 -19.87
C THR A 183 1.74 0.08 -20.32
N LYS A 184 0.79 -0.30 -19.47
CA LYS A 184 -0.64 -0.11 -19.70
C LYS A 184 -1.28 0.51 -18.47
N GLY A 185 -1.58 1.81 -18.55
CA GLY A 185 -2.32 2.53 -17.51
C GLY A 185 -3.80 2.17 -17.49
N ILE A 186 -4.35 1.99 -16.30
CA ILE A 186 -5.77 1.82 -16.02
C ILE A 186 -6.25 2.83 -15.00
N ALA A 187 -7.55 3.04 -14.90
CA ALA A 187 -8.16 3.88 -13.89
C ALA A 187 -8.92 3.06 -12.83
N THR A 188 -9.55 1.96 -13.23
CA THR A 188 -10.40 1.14 -12.37
C THR A 188 -10.25 -0.34 -12.67
N THR A 189 -10.77 -1.20 -11.80
CA THR A 189 -10.84 -2.66 -12.03
C THR A 189 -11.61 -3.04 -13.29
N ALA A 190 -12.59 -2.22 -13.70
CA ALA A 190 -13.37 -2.45 -14.93
C ALA A 190 -12.52 -2.41 -16.21
N ASP A 191 -11.40 -1.68 -16.18
CA ASP A 191 -10.50 -1.53 -17.32
C ASP A 191 -9.59 -2.75 -17.52
N VAL A 192 -9.37 -3.55 -16.47
CA VAL A 192 -8.34 -4.60 -16.41
C VAL A 192 -8.46 -5.62 -17.53
N SER A 193 -9.67 -6.12 -17.77
CA SER A 193 -9.87 -7.19 -18.76
C SER A 193 -9.42 -6.76 -20.16
N LEU A 194 -9.83 -5.57 -20.61
CA LEU A 194 -9.48 -5.06 -21.94
C LEU A 194 -8.00 -4.64 -22.00
N ALA A 195 -7.51 -4.04 -20.92
CA ALA A 195 -6.11 -3.64 -20.80
C ALA A 195 -5.16 -4.85 -20.85
N ALA A 196 -5.54 -5.98 -20.21
CA ALA A 196 -4.79 -7.22 -20.25
C ALA A 196 -4.72 -7.80 -21.66
N ASP A 197 -5.83 -7.83 -22.40
CA ASP A 197 -5.84 -8.31 -23.78
C ASP A 197 -4.93 -7.49 -24.70
N ASP A 198 -4.94 -6.17 -24.54
CA ASP A 198 -4.08 -5.27 -25.30
C ASP A 198 -2.61 -5.46 -24.92
N LEU A 199 -2.27 -5.47 -23.64
CA LEU A 199 -0.90 -5.62 -23.15
C LEU A 199 -0.29 -6.97 -23.56
N LEU A 200 -1.00 -8.06 -23.28
CA LEU A 200 -0.55 -9.43 -23.58
C LEU A 200 -0.37 -9.72 -25.07
N SER A 201 -0.93 -8.89 -25.97
CA SER A 201 -0.70 -9.00 -27.41
C SER A 201 0.64 -8.40 -27.87
N LYS A 202 1.36 -7.70 -27.00
CA LYS A 202 2.52 -6.86 -27.34
C LYS A 202 3.82 -7.25 -26.63
N VAL A 203 3.75 -8.19 -25.68
CA VAL A 203 4.86 -8.47 -24.77
C VAL A 203 5.22 -9.95 -24.72
N ASP A 204 6.47 -10.24 -24.35
CA ASP A 204 6.98 -11.60 -24.16
C ASP A 204 6.68 -12.14 -22.74
N CYS A 205 6.57 -11.25 -21.76
CA CYS A 205 6.17 -11.58 -20.40
C CYS A 205 5.54 -10.38 -19.71
N ILE A 206 4.89 -10.62 -18.58
CA ILE A 206 4.37 -9.56 -17.69
C ILE A 206 4.99 -9.67 -16.30
N THR A 207 5.06 -8.56 -15.60
CA THR A 207 5.34 -8.52 -14.17
C THR A 207 4.36 -7.58 -13.47
N ASN A 208 4.12 -7.79 -12.19
CA ASN A 208 3.19 -6.99 -11.41
C ASN A 208 3.94 -6.10 -10.42
N LEU A 209 3.31 -4.97 -10.12
CA LEU A 209 3.73 -4.06 -9.07
C LEU A 209 2.94 -4.34 -7.79
N THR A 210 3.23 -3.58 -6.73
CA THR A 210 2.37 -3.43 -5.54
C THR A 210 1.17 -2.52 -5.84
N ASP A 211 0.52 -2.72 -6.98
CA ASP A 211 -0.65 -1.97 -7.44
C ASP A 211 -1.93 -2.61 -6.92
N ASN A 212 -2.67 -1.90 -6.08
CA ASN A 212 -3.79 -2.47 -5.36
C ASN A 212 -4.97 -2.83 -6.28
N THR A 213 -5.25 -1.99 -7.29
CA THR A 213 -6.33 -2.21 -8.25
C THR A 213 -6.02 -3.39 -9.18
N VAL A 214 -4.77 -3.48 -9.65
CA VAL A 214 -4.30 -4.59 -10.50
C VAL A 214 -4.30 -5.89 -9.71
N VAL A 215 -3.76 -5.91 -8.48
CA VAL A 215 -3.70 -7.12 -7.63
C VAL A 215 -5.09 -7.62 -7.27
N ALA A 216 -6.05 -6.74 -6.99
CA ALA A 216 -7.45 -7.13 -6.76
C ALA A 216 -8.08 -7.85 -7.97
N SER A 217 -7.53 -7.63 -9.18
CA SER A 217 -8.00 -8.25 -10.43
C SER A 217 -7.03 -9.31 -10.98
N LEU A 218 -6.04 -9.72 -10.20
CA LEU A 218 -4.98 -10.65 -10.64
C LEU A 218 -5.51 -11.97 -11.23
N PRO A 219 -6.56 -12.62 -10.69
CA PRO A 219 -7.11 -13.84 -11.30
C PRO A 219 -7.49 -13.67 -12.77
N THR A 220 -8.10 -12.56 -13.15
CA THR A 220 -8.46 -12.25 -14.55
C THR A 220 -7.23 -12.09 -15.44
N ILE A 221 -6.19 -11.44 -14.93
CA ILE A 221 -4.93 -11.24 -15.67
C ILE A 221 -4.24 -12.58 -15.91
N LEU A 222 -4.15 -13.42 -14.86
CA LEU A 222 -3.51 -14.73 -14.92
C LEU A 222 -4.25 -15.69 -15.86
N GLU A 223 -5.58 -15.69 -15.85
CA GLU A 223 -6.37 -16.48 -16.82
C GLU A 223 -6.02 -16.12 -18.25
N LYS A 224 -6.03 -14.83 -18.58
CA LYS A 224 -5.72 -14.34 -19.94
C LYS A 224 -4.26 -14.59 -20.33
N ALA A 225 -3.32 -14.43 -19.41
CA ALA A 225 -1.91 -14.69 -19.65
C ALA A 225 -1.66 -16.19 -19.91
N ASN A 226 -2.30 -17.07 -19.15
CA ASN A 226 -2.24 -18.52 -19.32
C ASN A 226 -2.82 -18.95 -20.69
N ASP A 227 -3.97 -18.41 -21.06
CA ASP A 227 -4.61 -18.70 -22.36
C ASP A 227 -3.72 -18.32 -23.53
N LYS A 228 -3.00 -17.21 -23.42
CA LYS A 228 -2.05 -16.73 -24.41
C LYS A 228 -0.64 -17.33 -24.28
N LYS A 229 -0.39 -18.11 -23.22
CA LYS A 229 0.93 -18.68 -22.87
C LYS A 229 2.01 -17.61 -22.71
N ILE A 230 1.65 -16.47 -22.13
CA ILE A 230 2.56 -15.38 -21.77
C ILE A 230 2.89 -15.54 -20.27
N PRO A 231 4.16 -15.78 -19.92
CA PRO A 231 4.60 -15.88 -18.52
C PRO A 231 4.56 -14.54 -17.80
#